data_085d15cc25ebb075a2750f55fc349108
#
_entry.id   085d15cc25ebb075a2750f55fc349108
#
_cell.length_a   1.000
_cell.length_b   1.000
_cell.length_c   1.000
_cell.angle_alpha   90.00
_cell.angle_beta   90.00
_cell.angle_gamma   90.00
#
_symmetry.space_group_name_H-M   'P 1'
#
loop_
_entity.id
_entity.type
_entity.pdbx_description
1 polymer ?
#
loop_
_entity_poly.entity_id
_entity_poly.type
_entity_poly.pdbx_seq_one_letter_code
_entity_poly.pdbx_strand_id
1 'polypeptide(L)'
;MKRGEIYYANLSPTIGSEMDKRRPVLIVSNDANNRAASTVTILPITSNVSRIYPFEVVLEPKDSGLPKPSKVQAQQIRTISKQRLGGGSLGSLSKDMMQLVDAAVKIHLGL
;
A
#
# COMPACT_ATOMS: atom_id res chain seq x y z
N MET A 1 0.53 -9.23 10.68
CA MET A 1 0.54 -8.53 9.38
C MET A 1 1.02 -9.45 8.30
N LYS A 2 0.28 -9.48 7.21
CA LYS A 2 0.63 -10.33 6.07
C LYS A 2 0.73 -9.49 4.80
N ARG A 3 1.59 -9.92 3.88
CA ARG A 3 1.69 -9.33 2.56
C ARG A 3 0.31 -9.37 1.88
N GLY A 4 -0.11 -8.25 1.31
CA GLY A 4 -1.41 -8.10 0.67
C GLY A 4 -2.50 -7.53 1.57
N GLU A 5 -2.28 -7.46 2.87
CA GLU A 5 -3.24 -6.84 3.78
C GLU A 5 -3.16 -5.32 3.72
N ILE A 6 -4.29 -4.66 4.01
CA ILE A 6 -4.42 -3.22 4.02
C ILE A 6 -4.66 -2.76 5.45
N TYR A 7 -3.92 -1.75 5.90
CA TYR A 7 -4.05 -1.13 7.23
C TYR A 7 -4.10 0.38 7.09
N TYR A 8 -4.65 1.07 8.09
CA TYR A 8 -4.38 2.50 8.22
C TYR A 8 -3.00 2.72 8.81
N ALA A 9 -2.30 3.74 8.30
CA ALA A 9 -1.01 4.16 8.82
C ALA A 9 -0.92 5.67 8.88
N ASN A 10 -0.25 6.19 9.91
CA ASN A 10 0.12 7.60 9.96
C ASN A 10 1.45 7.78 9.25
N LEU A 11 1.43 8.41 8.10
CA LEU A 11 2.60 8.62 7.25
C LEU A 11 3.34 9.93 7.53
N SER A 12 2.78 10.81 8.36
CA SER A 12 3.42 12.08 8.72
C SER A 12 4.50 11.86 9.79
N PRO A 13 5.55 12.71 9.85
CA PRO A 13 5.82 13.83 8.95
C PRO A 13 6.46 13.38 7.64
N THR A 14 6.21 14.15 6.57
CA THR A 14 6.77 13.92 5.24
C THR A 14 7.26 15.24 4.66
N ILE A 15 7.91 15.17 3.49
CA ILE A 15 8.48 16.35 2.81
C ILE A 15 7.93 16.39 1.37
N GLY A 16 7.51 17.58 0.94
CA GLY A 16 7.10 17.83 -0.44
C GLY A 16 5.96 16.95 -0.93
N SER A 17 6.18 16.24 -2.03
CA SER A 17 5.16 15.43 -2.69
C SER A 17 4.98 14.04 -2.10
N GLU A 18 5.67 13.72 -1.01
CA GLU A 18 5.46 12.44 -0.33
C GLU A 18 4.05 12.36 0.23
N MET A 19 3.43 11.18 0.13
CA MET A 19 2.12 10.95 0.72
C MET A 19 2.21 11.06 2.24
N ASP A 20 1.31 11.85 2.82
CA ASP A 20 1.30 12.12 4.26
C ASP A 20 -0.06 11.79 4.88
N LYS A 21 -0.22 12.17 6.17
CA LYS A 21 -1.43 11.97 6.97
C LYS A 21 -1.72 10.49 7.19
N ARG A 22 -2.87 10.23 7.80
CA ARG A 22 -3.36 8.88 8.03
C ARG A 22 -4.05 8.38 6.76
N ARG A 23 -3.51 7.33 6.17
CA ARG A 23 -4.02 6.75 4.92
C ARG A 23 -4.03 5.24 4.96
N PRO A 24 -4.89 4.60 4.16
CA PRO A 24 -4.73 3.17 3.93
C PRO A 24 -3.39 2.90 3.24
N VAL A 25 -2.75 1.81 3.65
CA VAL A 25 -1.50 1.35 3.04
C VAL A 25 -1.58 -0.15 2.80
N LEU A 26 -0.93 -0.59 1.71
CA LEU A 26 -0.84 -2.01 1.35
C LEU A 26 0.50 -2.55 1.81
N ILE A 27 0.49 -3.66 2.54
CA ILE A 27 1.72 -4.35 2.95
C ILE A 27 2.27 -5.13 1.75
N VAL A 28 3.49 -4.82 1.34
CA VAL A 28 4.13 -5.51 0.20
C VAL A 28 5.41 -6.25 0.57
N SER A 29 5.97 -6.03 1.76
CA SER A 29 7.12 -6.79 2.23
C SER A 29 6.74 -8.26 2.44
N ASN A 30 7.74 -9.15 2.34
CA ASN A 30 7.52 -10.59 2.49
C ASN A 30 7.12 -10.96 3.92
N ASP A 31 6.45 -12.10 4.07
CA ASP A 31 5.88 -12.50 5.35
C ASP A 31 6.94 -12.86 6.40
N ALA A 32 8.13 -13.30 5.99
CA ALA A 32 9.22 -13.53 6.93
C ALA A 32 9.66 -12.21 7.60
N ASN A 33 9.82 -11.17 6.79
CA ASN A 33 10.09 -9.81 7.31
C ASN A 33 8.95 -9.33 8.19
N ASN A 34 7.70 -9.52 7.75
CA ASN A 34 6.53 -9.01 8.45
C ASN A 34 6.36 -9.64 9.83
N ARG A 35 6.84 -10.87 10.02
CA ARG A 35 6.83 -11.52 11.34
C ARG A 35 7.98 -11.07 12.23
N ALA A 36 9.17 -10.91 11.67
CA ALA A 36 10.41 -10.79 12.45
C ALA A 36 10.86 -9.35 12.68
N ALA A 37 10.63 -8.46 11.70
CA ALA A 37 11.15 -7.09 11.78
C ALA A 37 10.18 -6.14 12.48
N SER A 38 10.71 -5.01 12.96
CA SER A 38 9.91 -3.92 13.52
C SER A 38 9.37 -2.97 12.45
N THR A 39 9.75 -3.20 11.19
CA THR A 39 9.33 -2.39 10.05
C THR A 39 8.64 -3.25 9.00
N VAL A 40 7.84 -2.60 8.16
CA VAL A 40 7.21 -3.20 6.99
C VAL A 40 7.34 -2.25 5.81
N THR A 41 7.37 -2.81 4.60
CA THR A 41 7.36 -2.01 3.38
C THR A 41 5.94 -1.93 2.86
N ILE A 42 5.52 -0.70 2.54
CA ILE A 42 4.14 -0.40 2.17
C ILE A 42 4.06 0.43 0.90
N LEU A 43 2.88 0.39 0.28
CA LEU A 43 2.48 1.29 -0.77
C LEU A 43 1.26 2.08 -0.28
N PRO A 44 1.30 3.41 -0.31
CA PRO A 44 0.13 4.21 0.05
C PRO A 44 -1.03 4.02 -0.94
N ILE A 45 -2.24 4.17 -0.43
CA ILE A 45 -3.48 4.09 -1.20
C ILE A 45 -4.18 5.44 -1.11
N THR A 46 -4.67 5.95 -2.23
CA THR A 46 -5.43 7.20 -2.29
C THR A 46 -6.78 6.97 -2.98
N SER A 47 -7.79 7.73 -2.57
CA SER A 47 -9.09 7.75 -3.25
C SER A 47 -9.14 8.71 -4.44
N ASN A 48 -8.08 9.46 -4.69
CA ASN A 48 -7.99 10.29 -5.88
C ASN A 48 -7.60 9.44 -7.08
N VAL A 49 -8.59 9.04 -7.88
CA VAL A 49 -8.42 8.17 -9.06
C VAL A 49 -8.59 8.91 -10.38
N SER A 50 -8.48 10.24 -10.38
CA SER A 50 -8.68 11.07 -11.58
C SER A 50 -7.65 10.80 -12.67
N ARG A 51 -6.47 10.30 -12.31
CA ARG A 51 -5.40 9.92 -13.24
C ARG A 51 -4.73 8.65 -12.73
N ILE A 52 -4.50 7.69 -13.65
CA ILE A 52 -3.86 6.42 -13.31
C ILE A 52 -2.59 6.28 -14.16
N TYR A 53 -1.45 6.14 -13.50
CA TYR A 53 -0.17 5.88 -14.15
C TYR A 53 0.11 4.38 -14.25
N PRO A 54 1.03 3.94 -15.15
CA PRO A 54 1.35 2.50 -15.30
C PRO A 54 1.89 1.83 -14.02
N PHE A 55 2.47 2.60 -13.11
CA PHE A 55 2.96 2.12 -11.81
C PHE A 55 1.91 2.29 -10.70
N GLU A 56 0.64 2.43 -11.06
CA GLU A 56 -0.48 2.49 -10.12
C GLU A 56 -1.49 1.42 -10.45
N VAL A 57 -2.22 0.94 -9.43
CA VAL A 57 -3.22 -0.12 -9.59
C VAL A 57 -4.54 0.35 -8.99
N VAL A 58 -5.59 0.34 -9.79
CA VAL A 58 -6.94 0.69 -9.34
C VAL A 58 -7.51 -0.45 -8.50
N LEU A 59 -8.12 -0.09 -7.37
CA LEU A 59 -8.80 -1.01 -6.47
C LEU A 59 -10.26 -0.60 -6.36
N GLU A 60 -11.18 -1.50 -6.70
CA GLU A 60 -12.59 -1.31 -6.40
C GLU A 60 -12.85 -1.66 -4.92
N PRO A 61 -13.95 -1.15 -4.31
CA PRO A 61 -14.26 -1.50 -2.92
C PRO A 61 -14.32 -3.00 -2.65
N LYS A 62 -14.80 -3.79 -3.61
CA LYS A 62 -14.86 -5.26 -3.49
C LYS A 62 -13.46 -5.90 -3.40
N ASP A 63 -12.43 -5.25 -3.96
CA ASP A 63 -11.07 -5.77 -3.94
C ASP A 63 -10.34 -5.41 -2.64
N SER A 64 -10.58 -4.19 -2.15
CA SER A 64 -9.80 -3.62 -1.06
C SER A 64 -10.48 -3.67 0.31
N GLY A 65 -11.80 -3.74 0.35
CA GLY A 65 -12.56 -3.54 1.58
C GLY A 65 -12.69 -2.07 1.99
N LEU A 66 -12.20 -1.14 1.17
CA LEU A 66 -12.32 0.30 1.41
C LEU A 66 -13.66 0.82 0.87
N PRO A 67 -14.19 1.92 1.44
CA PRO A 67 -15.52 2.42 1.06
C PRO A 67 -15.59 3.06 -0.33
N LYS A 68 -14.46 3.46 -0.90
CA LYS A 68 -14.40 4.19 -2.17
C LYS A 68 -13.44 3.51 -3.15
N PRO A 69 -13.67 3.65 -4.48
CA PRO A 69 -12.64 3.31 -5.44
C PRO A 69 -11.34 4.03 -5.11
N SER A 70 -10.22 3.35 -5.23
CA SER A 70 -8.92 3.84 -4.79
C SER A 70 -7.85 3.37 -5.76
N LYS A 71 -6.62 3.85 -5.58
CA LYS A 71 -5.47 3.35 -6.31
C LYS A 71 -4.28 3.15 -5.38
N VAL A 72 -3.51 2.12 -5.66
CA VAL A 72 -2.22 1.84 -5.01
C VAL A 72 -1.14 2.60 -5.77
N GLN A 73 -0.27 3.28 -5.05
CA GLN A 73 0.80 4.09 -5.64
C GLN A 73 2.15 3.43 -5.40
N ALA A 74 2.63 2.63 -6.37
CA ALA A 74 3.91 1.96 -6.25
C ALA A 74 5.09 2.95 -6.20
N GLN A 75 4.94 4.12 -6.81
CA GLN A 75 5.99 5.16 -6.79
C GLN A 75 6.19 5.79 -5.42
N GLN A 76 5.28 5.55 -4.49
CA GLN A 76 5.38 6.02 -3.11
C GLN A 76 5.84 4.91 -2.15
N ILE A 77 6.46 3.86 -2.68
CA ILE A 77 6.96 2.73 -1.88
C ILE A 77 7.84 3.23 -0.74
N ARG A 78 7.61 2.69 0.46
CA ARG A 78 8.25 3.20 1.66
C ARG A 78 8.29 2.13 2.74
N THR A 79 9.38 2.07 3.48
CA THR A 79 9.49 1.22 4.67
C THR A 79 9.21 2.07 5.91
N ILE A 80 8.29 1.60 6.74
CA ILE A 80 7.83 2.33 7.92
C ILE A 80 7.87 1.44 9.16
N SER A 81 7.93 2.08 10.34
CA SER A 81 7.78 1.37 11.61
C SER A 81 6.36 0.80 11.72
N LYS A 82 6.23 -0.41 12.25
CA LYS A 82 4.94 -1.00 12.58
C LYS A 82 4.13 -0.15 13.55
N GLN A 83 4.79 0.70 14.34
CA GLN A 83 4.10 1.62 15.26
C GLN A 83 3.26 2.67 14.54
N ARG A 84 3.52 2.92 13.24
CA ARG A 84 2.70 3.84 12.45
C ARG A 84 1.36 3.22 12.02
N LEU A 85 1.24 1.90 12.11
CA LEU A 85 0.01 1.18 11.73
C LEU A 85 -0.95 1.15 12.90
N GLY A 86 -2.24 1.39 12.63
CA GLY A 86 -3.27 1.38 13.66
C GLY A 86 -4.46 0.53 13.26
N GLY A 87 -5.12 -0.06 14.26
CA GLY A 87 -6.29 -0.89 14.06
C GLY A 87 -5.97 -2.25 13.47
N GLY A 88 -6.99 -2.95 13.02
CA GLY A 88 -6.84 -4.23 12.36
C GLY A 88 -6.75 -4.09 10.84
N SER A 89 -6.65 -5.22 10.16
CA SER A 89 -6.69 -5.28 8.71
C SER A 89 -8.03 -4.76 8.19
N LEU A 90 -7.97 -3.87 7.20
CA LEU A 90 -9.17 -3.34 6.53
C LEU A 90 -9.62 -4.26 5.40
N GLY A 91 -8.72 -5.09 4.88
CA GLY A 91 -8.97 -5.99 3.78
C GLY A 91 -7.68 -6.66 3.35
N SER A 92 -7.80 -7.55 2.39
CA SER A 92 -6.66 -8.29 1.84
C SER A 92 -6.87 -8.44 0.35
N LEU A 93 -5.87 -8.06 -0.45
CA LEU A 93 -5.96 -8.19 -1.90
C LEU A 93 -5.82 -9.65 -2.32
N SER A 94 -6.56 -10.02 -3.37
CA SER A 94 -6.44 -11.34 -3.98
C SER A 94 -5.06 -11.55 -4.58
N LYS A 95 -4.72 -12.80 -4.84
CA LYS A 95 -3.47 -13.16 -5.50
C LYS A 95 -3.36 -12.47 -6.87
N ASP A 96 -4.45 -12.42 -7.63
CA ASP A 96 -4.46 -11.77 -8.95
C ASP A 96 -4.19 -10.27 -8.83
N MET A 97 -4.80 -9.60 -7.86
CA MET A 97 -4.56 -8.18 -7.63
C MET A 97 -3.11 -7.93 -7.19
N MET A 98 -2.56 -8.81 -6.35
CA MET A 98 -1.15 -8.69 -5.93
C MET A 98 -0.18 -8.88 -7.09
N GLN A 99 -0.51 -9.68 -8.09
CA GLN A 99 0.31 -9.78 -9.30
C GLN A 99 0.36 -8.45 -10.06
N LEU A 100 -0.75 -7.72 -10.14
CA LEU A 100 -0.78 -6.39 -10.74
C LEU A 100 0.06 -5.39 -9.93
N VAL A 101 -0.02 -5.47 -8.61
CA VAL A 101 0.79 -4.63 -7.72
C VAL A 101 2.28 -4.93 -7.91
N ASP A 102 2.66 -6.20 -7.97
CA ASP A 102 4.06 -6.61 -8.18
C ASP A 102 4.58 -6.07 -9.51
N ALA A 103 3.78 -6.13 -10.57
CA ALA A 103 4.14 -5.58 -11.87
C ALA A 103 4.36 -4.06 -11.78
N ALA A 104 3.49 -3.35 -11.09
CA ALA A 104 3.61 -1.90 -10.90
C ALA A 104 4.88 -1.53 -10.13
N VAL A 105 5.22 -2.27 -9.08
CA VAL A 105 6.46 -2.08 -8.31
C VAL A 105 7.69 -2.30 -9.21
N LYS A 106 7.68 -3.35 -10.03
CA LYS A 106 8.76 -3.62 -10.97
C LYS A 106 8.95 -2.48 -11.96
N ILE A 107 7.84 -1.93 -12.49
CA ILE A 107 7.90 -0.79 -13.40
C ILE A 107 8.55 0.40 -12.69
N HIS A 108 8.10 0.73 -11.50
CA HIS A 108 8.63 1.88 -10.77
C HIS A 108 10.11 1.73 -10.44
N LEU A 109 10.53 0.55 -10.03
CA LEU A 109 11.92 0.30 -9.62
C LEU A 109 12.84 -0.06 -10.80
N GLY A 110 12.30 -0.21 -12.01
CA GLY A 110 13.10 -0.55 -13.19
C GLY A 110 13.60 -2.00 -13.21
N LEU A 111 12.86 -2.88 -12.58
CA LEU A 111 13.23 -4.30 -12.50
C LEU A 111 12.68 -5.13 -13.66
#